data_c0982e3ee3f16053b0b2ae87975c8430
#
_entry.id   c0982e3ee3f16053b0b2ae87975c8430
#
_cell.length_a   1.000
_cell.length_b   1.000
_cell.length_c   1.000
_cell.angle_alpha   90.00
_cell.angle_beta   90.00
_cell.angle_gamma   90.00
#
_symmetry.space_group_name_H-M   'P 1'
#
loop_
_entity.id
_entity.type
_entity.pdbx_description
1 polymer ?
#
loop_
_entity_poly.entity_id
_entity_poly.type
_entity_poly.pdbx_seq_one_letter_code
_entity_poly.pdbx_strand_id
1 'polypeptide(L)'
;MTKTLSCGAVIYRKIQGRILFLILKHTNGNHWSLAKGHTEFGESEIQTAVREIDEETGLRVKFKPGFREAIRYSPSPGVEKTVVFFLAKARGKKLTLQRSEISNGIWVELEDSLKLISHKDTAEVLRRAQAYLIQE
;
A
#
# COMPACT_ATOMS: atom_id res chain seq x y z
N MET A 1 24.16 6.86 -9.25
CA MET A 1 23.08 6.07 -8.60
C MET A 1 21.73 6.55 -9.09
N THR A 2 20.91 5.62 -9.51
CA THR A 2 19.53 5.92 -9.93
C THR A 2 18.61 5.91 -8.71
N LYS A 3 17.83 6.97 -8.54
CA LYS A 3 16.85 7.07 -7.47
C LYS A 3 15.45 7.01 -8.07
N THR A 4 14.59 6.15 -7.50
CA THR A 4 13.20 6.05 -7.92
C THR A 4 12.29 6.30 -6.72
N LEU A 5 11.09 6.80 -6.99
CA LEU A 5 10.08 7.08 -5.98
C LEU A 5 8.77 6.44 -6.38
N SER A 6 8.22 5.65 -5.47
CA SER A 6 6.87 5.11 -5.59
C SER A 6 6.06 5.60 -4.41
N CYS A 7 4.75 5.73 -4.59
CA CYS A 7 3.84 6.12 -3.52
C CYS A 7 2.60 5.25 -3.55
N GLY A 8 2.05 5.01 -2.38
CA GLY A 8 0.86 4.21 -2.24
C GLY A 8 0.27 4.36 -0.84
N ALA A 9 -0.49 3.37 -0.41
CA ALA A 9 -1.12 3.45 0.89
C ALA A 9 -1.40 2.09 1.50
N VAL A 10 -1.42 2.08 2.83
CA VAL A 10 -2.09 1.04 3.59
C VAL A 10 -3.58 1.35 3.53
N ILE A 11 -4.35 0.49 2.87
CA ILE A 11 -5.80 0.66 2.73
C ILE A 11 -6.48 -0.23 3.76
N TYR A 12 -7.41 0.34 4.53
CA TYR A 12 -8.08 -0.40 5.59
C TYR A 12 -9.59 -0.17 5.57
N ARG A 13 -10.28 -1.09 6.24
CA ARG A 13 -11.71 -1.01 6.57
C ARG A 13 -11.88 -1.42 8.03
N LYS A 14 -12.93 -0.90 8.66
CA LYS A 14 -13.34 -1.38 9.97
C LYS A 14 -14.68 -2.08 9.84
N ILE A 15 -14.74 -3.34 10.26
CA ILE A 15 -15.97 -4.13 10.24
C ILE A 15 -16.15 -4.74 11.62
N GLN A 16 -17.24 -4.37 12.28
CA GLN A 16 -17.58 -4.90 13.61
C GLN A 16 -16.42 -4.79 14.61
N GLY A 17 -15.76 -3.62 14.60
CA GLY A 17 -14.63 -3.36 15.49
C GLY A 17 -13.30 -3.93 15.04
N ARG A 18 -13.27 -4.67 13.94
CA ARG A 18 -12.04 -5.29 13.43
C ARG A 18 -11.45 -4.44 12.33
N ILE A 19 -10.12 -4.31 12.32
CA ILE A 19 -9.39 -3.60 11.28
C ILE A 19 -8.92 -4.61 10.25
N LEU A 20 -9.36 -4.41 9.01
CA LEU A 20 -8.95 -5.25 7.88
C LEU A 20 -8.11 -4.42 6.92
N PHE A 21 -6.97 -4.98 6.52
CA PHE A 21 -6.08 -4.36 5.56
C PHE A 21 -6.21 -5.04 4.20
N LEU A 22 -6.12 -4.24 3.13
CA LEU A 22 -6.12 -4.76 1.78
C LEU A 22 -4.70 -5.13 1.37
N ILE A 23 -4.49 -6.41 1.09
CA ILE A 23 -3.19 -6.91 0.64
C ILE A 23 -3.36 -7.40 -0.79
N LEU A 24 -2.45 -6.97 -1.67
CA LEU A 24 -2.52 -7.25 -3.10
C LEU A 24 -1.39 -8.17 -3.52
N LYS A 25 -1.70 -9.14 -4.38
CA LYS A 25 -0.69 -9.97 -4.98
C LYS A 25 -0.30 -9.37 -6.33
N HIS A 26 0.94 -8.91 -6.41
CA HIS A 26 1.48 -8.28 -7.62
C HIS A 26 1.99 -9.36 -8.57
N THR A 27 1.63 -9.23 -9.86
CA THR A 27 2.07 -10.20 -10.88
C THR A 27 3.58 -10.10 -11.12
N ASN A 28 4.11 -8.89 -11.12
CA ASN A 28 5.55 -8.68 -11.24
C ASN A 28 6.22 -9.13 -9.94
N GLY A 29 7.03 -10.18 -10.00
CA GLY A 29 7.67 -10.74 -8.83
C GLY A 29 6.80 -11.71 -8.05
N ASN A 30 5.51 -11.83 -8.37
CA ASN A 30 4.57 -12.77 -7.75
C ASN A 30 4.61 -12.71 -6.22
N HIS A 31 4.45 -11.52 -5.65
CA HIS A 31 4.55 -11.29 -4.20
C HIS A 31 3.38 -10.48 -3.68
N TRP A 32 3.12 -10.63 -2.38
CA TRP A 32 2.08 -9.86 -1.68
C TRP A 32 2.65 -8.54 -1.17
N SER A 33 1.94 -7.46 -1.40
CA SER A 33 2.32 -6.13 -0.95
C SER A 33 1.11 -5.21 -0.87
N LEU A 34 1.37 -3.91 -0.83
CA LEU A 34 0.35 -2.87 -0.74
C LEU A 34 0.13 -2.22 -2.11
N ALA A 35 -0.94 -1.42 -2.24
CA ALA A 35 -1.18 -0.64 -3.44
C ALA A 35 -0.12 0.47 -3.54
N LYS A 36 0.60 0.51 -4.65
CA LYS A 36 1.66 1.50 -4.88
C LYS A 36 2.13 1.47 -6.32
N GLY A 37 2.77 2.55 -6.74
CA GLY A 37 3.44 2.60 -8.02
C GLY A 37 4.27 3.85 -8.18
N HIS A 38 4.97 3.93 -9.31
CA HIS A 38 5.93 5.00 -9.59
C HIS A 38 5.26 6.35 -9.76
N THR A 39 5.89 7.38 -9.19
CA THR A 39 5.49 8.78 -9.40
C THR A 39 5.68 9.15 -10.87
N GLU A 40 4.70 9.82 -11.44
CA GLU A 40 4.80 10.39 -12.77
C GLU A 40 5.18 11.86 -12.69
N PHE A 41 5.73 12.38 -13.77
CA PHE A 41 6.18 13.77 -13.84
C PHE A 41 5.04 14.73 -13.45
N GLY A 42 5.33 15.62 -12.52
CA GLY A 42 4.36 16.63 -12.08
C GLY A 42 3.42 16.18 -10.98
N GLU A 43 3.47 14.91 -10.58
CA GLU A 43 2.61 14.41 -9.49
C GLU A 43 3.23 14.67 -8.12
N SER A 44 2.38 15.03 -7.15
CA SER A 44 2.75 14.97 -5.75
C SER A 44 2.69 13.51 -5.27
N GLU A 45 3.22 13.25 -4.07
CA GLU A 45 3.16 11.92 -3.47
C GLU A 45 1.71 11.45 -3.31
N ILE A 46 0.83 12.31 -2.80
CA ILE A 46 -0.60 11.98 -2.63
C ILE A 46 -1.27 11.73 -3.98
N GLN A 47 -0.97 12.54 -4.99
CA GLN A 47 -1.55 12.34 -6.32
C GLN A 47 -1.14 10.99 -6.91
N THR A 48 0.11 10.60 -6.73
CA THR A 48 0.59 9.28 -7.16
C THR A 48 -0.16 8.18 -6.43
N ALA A 49 -0.30 8.28 -5.10
CA ALA A 49 -1.00 7.29 -4.31
C ALA A 49 -2.47 7.15 -4.76
N VAL A 50 -3.17 8.27 -4.95
CA VAL A 50 -4.56 8.26 -5.42
C VAL A 50 -4.68 7.55 -6.76
N ARG A 51 -3.82 7.89 -7.70
CA ARG A 51 -3.85 7.29 -9.04
C ARG A 51 -3.57 5.79 -9.01
N GLU A 52 -2.53 5.38 -8.27
CA GLU A 52 -2.17 3.96 -8.18
C GLU A 52 -3.25 3.14 -7.48
N ILE A 53 -3.86 3.66 -6.43
CA ILE A 53 -4.95 2.98 -5.75
C ILE A 53 -6.13 2.78 -6.71
N ASP A 54 -6.49 3.83 -7.45
CA ASP A 54 -7.58 3.74 -8.42
C ASP A 54 -7.26 2.72 -9.52
N GLU A 55 -6.06 2.79 -10.09
CA GLU A 55 -5.64 1.88 -11.16
C GLU A 55 -5.62 0.42 -10.69
N GLU A 56 -5.04 0.15 -9.53
CA GLU A 56 -4.82 -1.22 -9.06
C GLU A 56 -6.06 -1.85 -8.45
N THR A 57 -6.92 -1.06 -7.80
CA THR A 57 -8.01 -1.58 -6.98
C THR A 57 -9.41 -1.06 -7.36
N GLY A 58 -9.49 0.04 -8.07
CA GLY A 58 -10.76 0.72 -8.35
C GLY A 58 -11.41 1.35 -7.13
N LEU A 59 -10.74 1.38 -5.99
CA LEU A 59 -11.30 1.92 -4.76
C LEU A 59 -11.16 3.43 -4.68
N ARG A 60 -12.14 4.05 -4.06
CA ARG A 60 -12.05 5.41 -3.55
C ARG A 60 -11.68 5.32 -2.08
N VAL A 61 -10.82 6.23 -1.65
CA VAL A 61 -10.30 6.20 -0.28
C VAL A 61 -10.34 7.59 0.34
N LYS A 62 -10.34 7.62 1.66
CA LYS A 62 -10.14 8.84 2.44
C LYS A 62 -8.85 8.70 3.23
N PHE A 63 -7.91 9.60 2.99
CA PHE A 63 -6.62 9.56 3.67
C PHE A 63 -6.75 10.02 5.12
N LYS A 64 -6.03 9.33 6.01
CA LYS A 64 -5.90 9.72 7.41
C LYS A 64 -4.75 10.71 7.53
N PRO A 65 -4.98 11.92 8.06
CA PRO A 65 -3.90 12.88 8.22
C PRO A 65 -2.86 12.40 9.24
N GLY A 66 -1.63 12.81 9.03
CA GLY A 66 -0.56 12.54 10.00
C GLY A 66 0.19 11.23 9.82
N PHE A 67 -0.27 10.35 8.92
CA PHE A 67 0.45 9.10 8.67
C PHE A 67 1.18 9.17 7.33
N ARG A 68 2.48 9.06 7.38
CA ARG A 68 3.36 8.96 6.21
C ARG A 68 4.59 8.17 6.62
N GLU A 69 4.79 7.00 6.01
CA GLU A 69 5.93 6.14 6.29
C GLU A 69 6.71 5.92 4.99
N ALA A 70 8.00 6.17 5.03
CA ALA A 70 8.86 5.98 3.86
C ALA A 70 9.81 4.82 4.15
N ILE A 71 9.95 3.93 3.17
CA ILE A 71 10.94 2.86 3.22
C ILE A 71 11.92 3.05 2.07
N ARG A 72 13.18 2.64 2.28
CA ARG A 72 14.23 2.74 1.27
C ARG A 72 14.96 1.43 1.18
N TYR A 73 15.23 1.01 -0.05
CA TYR A 73 16.02 -0.20 -0.28
C TYR A 73 16.61 -0.16 -1.67
N SER A 74 17.58 -1.06 -1.93
CA SER A 74 18.22 -1.18 -3.23
C SER A 74 17.76 -2.48 -3.88
N PRO A 75 16.86 -2.42 -4.90
CA PRO A 75 16.40 -3.64 -5.57
C PRO A 75 17.48 -4.23 -6.48
N SER A 76 18.46 -3.43 -6.88
CA SER A 76 19.60 -3.87 -7.68
C SER A 76 20.76 -2.91 -7.50
N PRO A 77 22.00 -3.32 -7.85
CA PRO A 77 23.16 -2.42 -7.71
C PRO A 77 22.96 -1.09 -8.44
N GLY A 78 23.31 0.00 -7.77
CA GLY A 78 23.22 1.34 -8.33
C GLY A 78 21.82 1.94 -8.36
N VAL A 79 20.81 1.25 -7.82
CA VAL A 79 19.44 1.75 -7.75
C VAL A 79 19.03 1.89 -6.29
N GLU A 80 18.55 3.07 -5.92
CA GLU A 80 17.93 3.31 -4.61
C GLU A 80 16.45 3.57 -4.82
N LYS A 81 15.60 2.77 -4.19
CA LYS A 81 14.15 2.91 -4.28
C LYS A 81 13.59 3.41 -2.96
N THR A 82 12.79 4.46 -3.04
CA THR A 82 11.99 4.96 -1.91
C THR A 82 10.53 4.68 -2.21
N VAL A 83 9.82 4.15 -1.22
CA VAL A 83 8.37 3.96 -1.30
C VAL A 83 7.75 4.70 -0.13
N VAL A 84 6.80 5.59 -0.44
CA VAL A 84 6.07 6.35 0.57
C VAL A 84 4.67 5.76 0.69
N PHE A 85 4.29 5.38 1.91
CA PHE A 85 2.97 4.86 2.20
C PHE A 85 2.18 5.82 3.07
N PHE A 86 0.97 6.14 2.63
CA PHE A 86 -0.03 6.83 3.42
C PHE A 86 -0.98 5.82 4.05
N LEU A 87 -1.92 6.28 4.82
CA LEU A 87 -2.96 5.45 5.42
C LEU A 87 -4.30 5.93 4.91
N ALA A 88 -5.12 5.03 4.39
CA ALA A 88 -6.35 5.42 3.72
C ALA A 88 -7.49 4.46 4.05
N LYS A 89 -8.64 5.02 4.38
CA LYS A 89 -9.85 4.26 4.63
C LYS A 89 -10.61 4.04 3.33
N ALA A 90 -10.95 2.78 3.05
CA ALA A 90 -11.71 2.45 1.84
C ALA A 90 -13.14 2.98 1.96
N ARG A 91 -13.63 3.57 0.86
CA ARG A 91 -15.01 4.02 0.72
C ARG A 91 -15.66 3.10 -0.30
N GLY A 92 -16.57 2.26 0.15
CA GLY A 92 -17.15 1.21 -0.69
C GLY A 92 -16.39 -0.09 -0.57
N LYS A 93 -16.88 -1.13 -1.25
CA LYS A 93 -16.42 -2.51 -1.02
C LYS A 93 -15.93 -3.21 -2.27
N LYS A 94 -16.25 -2.68 -3.45
CA LYS A 94 -16.03 -3.41 -4.69
C LYS A 94 -14.60 -3.20 -5.18
N LEU A 95 -13.83 -4.29 -5.21
CA LEU A 95 -12.52 -4.31 -5.83
C LEU A 95 -12.67 -4.55 -7.33
N THR A 96 -11.98 -3.73 -8.12
CA THR A 96 -11.82 -3.95 -9.55
C THR A 96 -10.33 -4.01 -9.81
N LEU A 97 -9.78 -5.22 -9.80
CA LEU A 97 -8.33 -5.41 -9.88
C LEU A 97 -7.82 -5.18 -11.30
N GLN A 98 -6.68 -4.47 -11.40
CA GLN A 98 -5.95 -4.30 -12.65
C GLN A 98 -5.19 -5.60 -12.93
N ARG A 99 -5.81 -6.52 -13.69
CA ARG A 99 -5.33 -7.90 -13.85
C ARG A 99 -3.94 -8.02 -14.49
N SER A 100 -3.51 -7.01 -15.25
CA SER A 100 -2.16 -7.01 -15.81
C SER A 100 -1.09 -6.86 -14.73
N GLU A 101 -1.42 -6.26 -13.59
CA GLU A 101 -0.45 -5.98 -12.53
C GLU A 101 -0.80 -6.64 -11.19
N ILE A 102 -2.10 -6.90 -10.95
CA ILE A 102 -2.59 -7.43 -9.68
C ILE A 102 -3.38 -8.71 -9.95
N SER A 103 -2.88 -9.83 -9.44
CA SER A 103 -3.54 -11.12 -9.64
C SER A 103 -4.58 -11.45 -8.57
N ASN A 104 -4.47 -10.87 -7.38
CA ASN A 104 -5.39 -11.14 -6.28
C ASN A 104 -5.39 -9.99 -5.28
N GLY A 105 -6.48 -9.85 -4.54
CA GLY A 105 -6.59 -8.88 -3.44
C GLY A 105 -7.47 -9.45 -2.35
N ILE A 106 -7.00 -9.34 -1.11
CA ILE A 106 -7.73 -9.87 0.04
C ILE A 106 -7.74 -8.86 1.17
N TRP A 107 -8.81 -8.92 1.96
CA TRP A 107 -8.97 -8.13 3.19
C TRP A 107 -8.68 -9.02 4.38
N VAL A 108 -7.64 -8.70 5.13
CA VAL A 108 -7.22 -9.53 6.27
C VAL A 108 -6.78 -8.66 7.44
N GLU A 109 -6.83 -9.23 8.64
CA GLU A 109 -6.31 -8.57 9.82
C GLU A 109 -4.78 -8.56 9.80
N LEU A 110 -4.19 -7.75 10.68
CA LEU A 110 -2.74 -7.57 10.71
C LEU A 110 -1.97 -8.90 10.77
N GLU A 111 -2.37 -9.83 11.64
CA GLU A 111 -1.67 -11.11 11.79
C GLU A 111 -1.55 -11.86 10.48
N ASP A 112 -2.64 -11.95 9.73
CA ASP A 112 -2.63 -12.67 8.46
C ASP A 112 -1.86 -11.91 7.41
N SER A 113 -1.93 -10.57 7.41
CA SER A 113 -1.15 -9.77 6.48
C SER A 113 0.35 -9.97 6.67
N LEU A 114 0.79 -10.11 7.93
CA LEU A 114 2.21 -10.32 8.23
C LEU A 114 2.72 -11.71 7.80
N LYS A 115 1.82 -12.68 7.65
CA LYS A 115 2.17 -13.99 7.11
C LYS A 115 2.36 -13.97 5.60
N LEU A 116 1.70 -13.04 4.91
CA LEU A 116 1.75 -12.94 3.45
C LEU A 116 2.90 -12.06 2.97
N ILE A 117 3.16 -10.96 3.67
CA ILE A 117 4.16 -9.97 3.26
C ILE A 117 5.54 -10.39 3.75
N SER A 118 6.45 -10.66 2.80
CA SER A 118 7.80 -11.09 3.13
C SER A 118 8.78 -9.93 3.30
N HIS A 119 8.48 -8.76 2.75
CA HIS A 119 9.35 -7.59 2.86
C HIS A 119 9.25 -6.99 4.26
N LYS A 120 10.36 -7.00 5.00
CA LYS A 120 10.39 -6.58 6.41
C LYS A 120 9.90 -5.16 6.65
N ASP A 121 10.32 -4.23 5.81
CA ASP A 121 9.97 -2.82 6.00
C ASP A 121 8.51 -2.57 5.70
N THR A 122 7.95 -3.26 4.70
CA THR A 122 6.52 -3.17 4.41
C THR A 122 5.69 -3.75 5.56
N ALA A 123 6.13 -4.86 6.15
CA ALA A 123 5.48 -5.43 7.32
C ALA A 123 5.47 -4.44 8.49
N GLU A 124 6.57 -3.72 8.68
CA GLU A 124 6.65 -2.72 9.75
C GLU A 124 5.70 -1.54 9.51
N VAL A 125 5.53 -1.13 8.25
CA VAL A 125 4.55 -0.09 7.91
C VAL A 125 3.15 -0.52 8.32
N LEU A 126 2.79 -1.78 8.09
CA LEU A 126 1.48 -2.32 8.52
C LEU A 126 1.32 -2.30 10.03
N ARG A 127 2.36 -2.67 10.78
CA ARG A 127 2.31 -2.61 12.24
C ARG A 127 2.08 -1.19 12.73
N ARG A 128 2.77 -0.22 12.14
CA ARG A 128 2.61 1.20 12.48
C ARG A 128 1.23 1.71 12.13
N ALA A 129 0.68 1.27 11.00
CA ALA A 129 -0.68 1.65 10.59
C ALA A 129 -1.70 1.18 11.61
N GLN A 130 -1.61 -0.07 12.06
CA GLN A 130 -2.53 -0.58 13.07
C GLN A 130 -2.38 0.17 14.40
N ALA A 131 -1.15 0.41 14.84
CA ALA A 131 -0.90 1.17 16.07
C ALA A 131 -1.51 2.57 15.99
N TYR A 132 -1.37 3.22 14.84
CA TYR A 132 -1.96 4.55 14.60
C TYR A 132 -3.49 4.49 14.71
N LEU A 133 -4.11 3.50 14.08
CA LEU A 133 -5.57 3.37 14.09
C LEU A 133 -6.14 3.03 15.46
N ILE A 134 -5.39 2.27 16.26
CA ILE A 134 -5.83 1.91 17.62
C ILE A 134 -5.78 3.12 18.54
N GLN A 135 -4.85 4.02 18.32
CA GLN A 135 -4.65 5.20 19.18
C GLN A 135 -5.58 6.37 18.87
N GLU A 136 -6.31 6.36 17.76
CA GLU A 136 -7.21 7.48 17.46
C GLU A 136 -8.57 7.42 18.18
#